data_887b488b77fde8652ceb5d11f6ea8621
#
_entry.id   887b488b77fde8652ceb5d11f6ea8621
#
_cell.length_a   1.000
_cell.length_b   1.000
_cell.length_c   1.000
_cell.angle_alpha   90.00
_cell.angle_beta   90.00
_cell.angle_gamma   90.00
#
_symmetry.space_group_name_H-M   'P 1'
#
loop_
_entity.id
_entity.type
_entity.pdbx_description
1 polymer ?
#
loop_
_entity_poly.entity_id
_entity_poly.type
_entity_poly.pdbx_seq_one_letter_code
_entity_poly.pdbx_strand_id
1 'polypeptide(L)'
;MSKVTGKGLQRPARKKADYVRSVAQVIASANSLAPGPDFDWFAPNPEAKAAVHVKDGKYAPELSAASAFLGGVMEEGKASSVRVEAGDGKTGGVFVQGKGSWEVDGAWISLSGDCDGIGGPATGAVVCDGGELVIRDAVISASGLTHYATVAERGSVLKVYNSTLSSHGVPFANGEPQPNKPMQTPPPPLMIAGNSRTHCTMTNSESYFYNSTIVGDGWAALSTEAAEGYVLIEANDCTVVTVRRGYAAYVDPGCHVRLNRCKVDSADMSAIIGGEGEYTQVDCDVRCGANFLLMHSVFGEPEEVSEVTIRGGKVRSVGDSMLVKSRNIELLLENTDIKADTGVLIRSIHNEDFLATPVGEDPYGVSVTMKDMTAEGDIIHSDNEREMWLNLNNTTLKGAVCGAHVAFDSASHWFATSNSDVTLLGDVEVSQIDAPAGVTVTVHAGEKGSFALASGGVLELVD
;
A
#
# COMPACT_ATOMS: atom_id res chain seq x y z
N MET A 1 -35.91 17.31 22.02
CA MET A 1 -35.36 16.33 21.04
C MET A 1 -35.06 15.07 21.83
N SER A 2 -35.41 13.91 21.28
CA SER A 2 -35.15 12.65 21.96
C SER A 2 -33.67 12.29 21.79
N LYS A 3 -33.05 11.84 22.87
CA LYS A 3 -31.64 11.38 22.88
C LYS A 3 -31.60 9.89 23.18
N VAL A 4 -30.62 9.23 22.61
CA VAL A 4 -30.23 7.87 22.95
C VAL A 4 -28.83 7.92 23.56
N THR A 5 -28.69 7.34 24.75
CA THR A 5 -27.39 7.25 25.43
C THR A 5 -26.76 5.89 25.04
N GLY A 6 -25.69 5.95 24.29
CA GLY A 6 -24.96 4.76 23.90
C GLY A 6 -24.11 4.23 25.04
N LYS A 7 -23.98 2.91 25.11
CA LYS A 7 -23.16 2.17 26.09
C LYS A 7 -22.03 1.37 25.43
N GLY A 8 -21.61 1.79 24.23
CA GLY A 8 -20.54 1.11 23.50
C GLY A 8 -19.22 1.04 24.28
N LEU A 9 -18.45 0.01 24.00
CA LEU A 9 -17.11 -0.18 24.55
C LEU A 9 -16.20 0.98 24.13
N GLN A 10 -15.48 1.56 25.09
CA GLN A 10 -14.41 2.50 24.74
C GLN A 10 -13.29 1.74 24.02
N ARG A 11 -12.79 2.35 22.94
CA ARG A 11 -11.66 1.80 22.18
C ARG A 11 -10.44 1.62 23.09
N PRO A 12 -9.75 0.46 23.03
CA PRO A 12 -8.47 0.27 23.72
C PRO A 12 -7.47 1.37 23.35
N ALA A 13 -6.66 1.78 24.30
CA ALA A 13 -5.56 2.71 24.02
C ALA A 13 -4.52 1.98 23.15
N ARG A 14 -4.03 2.66 22.09
CA ARG A 14 -2.96 2.14 21.26
C ARG A 14 -1.72 1.91 22.11
N LYS A 15 -1.25 0.66 22.17
CA LYS A 15 0.08 0.33 22.68
C LYS A 15 1.05 0.57 21.52
N LYS A 16 1.89 1.62 21.59
CA LYS A 16 3.03 1.73 20.66
C LYS A 16 3.96 0.56 20.97
N ALA A 17 4.08 -0.35 20.04
CA ALA A 17 5.17 -1.31 20.07
C ALA A 17 6.45 -0.58 19.63
N ASP A 18 7.46 -0.52 20.49
CA ASP A 18 8.84 -0.18 20.08
C ASP A 18 9.42 -1.38 19.31
N TYR A 19 8.72 -1.80 18.27
CA TYR A 19 9.07 -3.01 17.53
C TYR A 19 9.88 -2.62 16.30
N VAL A 20 11.18 -2.81 16.40
CA VAL A 20 12.09 -2.79 15.25
C VAL A 20 12.33 -4.25 14.85
N ARG A 21 11.69 -4.72 13.78
CA ARG A 21 12.04 -6.02 13.21
C ARG A 21 13.50 -6.00 12.81
N SER A 22 14.27 -6.98 13.28
CA SER A 22 15.61 -7.17 12.74
C SER A 22 15.50 -7.72 11.30
N VAL A 23 16.41 -7.34 10.40
CA VAL A 23 16.55 -7.95 9.05
C VAL A 23 16.52 -9.48 9.16
N ALA A 24 17.16 -10.04 10.21
CA ALA A 24 17.15 -11.48 10.45
C ALA A 24 15.74 -12.05 10.67
N GLN A 25 14.82 -11.33 11.32
CA GLN A 25 13.45 -11.79 11.53
C GLN A 25 12.61 -11.68 10.24
N VAL A 26 12.81 -10.62 9.45
CA VAL A 26 12.15 -10.48 8.13
C VAL A 26 12.64 -11.56 7.18
N ILE A 27 13.94 -11.80 7.12
CA ILE A 27 14.55 -12.87 6.33
C ILE A 27 14.08 -14.25 6.83
N ALA A 28 13.99 -14.47 8.13
CA ALA A 28 13.49 -15.74 8.68
C ALA A 28 12.02 -15.96 8.33
N SER A 29 11.18 -14.93 8.37
CA SER A 29 9.79 -15.01 7.95
C SER A 29 9.68 -15.26 6.44
N ALA A 30 10.43 -14.54 5.61
CA ALA A 30 10.49 -14.77 4.18
C ALA A 30 11.05 -16.16 3.83
N ASN A 31 12.08 -16.62 4.55
CA ASN A 31 12.71 -17.92 4.33
C ASN A 31 11.86 -19.10 4.83
N SER A 32 10.96 -18.92 5.79
CA SER A 32 9.99 -19.96 6.16
C SER A 32 9.08 -20.35 5.00
N LEU A 33 8.97 -19.48 4.00
CA LEU A 33 8.18 -19.63 2.79
C LEU A 33 9.06 -19.96 1.55
N ALA A 34 10.38 -20.04 1.73
CA ALA A 34 11.34 -20.28 0.66
C ALA A 34 11.34 -21.76 0.21
N PRO A 35 11.69 -22.02 -1.05
CA PRO A 35 11.76 -23.39 -1.59
C PRO A 35 12.86 -24.25 -0.97
N GLY A 36 13.70 -23.71 -0.08
CA GLY A 36 14.75 -24.45 0.61
C GLY A 36 15.53 -23.58 1.61
N PRO A 37 16.25 -24.19 2.55
CA PRO A 37 16.92 -23.49 3.65
C PRO A 37 18.07 -22.55 3.24
N ASP A 38 18.59 -22.69 2.03
CA ASP A 38 19.73 -21.91 1.53
C ASP A 38 19.31 -20.81 0.55
N PHE A 39 18.00 -20.54 0.41
CA PHE A 39 17.51 -19.54 -0.52
C PHE A 39 17.49 -18.15 0.13
N ASP A 40 18.33 -17.25 -0.35
CA ASP A 40 18.37 -15.85 0.07
C ASP A 40 17.81 -14.95 -1.05
N TRP A 41 16.61 -14.40 -0.82
CA TRP A 41 15.96 -13.48 -1.77
C TRP A 41 16.72 -12.17 -1.99
N PHE A 42 17.58 -11.82 -1.04
CA PHE A 42 18.31 -10.55 -1.02
C PHE A 42 19.78 -10.70 -1.40
N ALA A 43 20.27 -11.95 -1.59
CA ALA A 43 21.63 -12.16 -2.05
C ALA A 43 21.77 -11.71 -3.50
N PRO A 44 22.63 -10.73 -3.80
CA PRO A 44 22.87 -10.33 -5.17
C PRO A 44 23.51 -11.48 -5.96
N ASN A 45 23.06 -11.67 -7.19
CA ASN A 45 23.72 -12.60 -8.11
C ASN A 45 25.20 -12.19 -8.29
N PRO A 46 26.16 -13.04 -7.95
CA PRO A 46 27.59 -12.69 -8.01
C PRO A 46 28.08 -12.44 -9.44
N GLU A 47 27.35 -12.91 -10.45
CA GLU A 47 27.67 -12.68 -11.87
C GLU A 47 27.06 -11.38 -12.41
N ALA A 48 26.12 -10.75 -11.65
CA ALA A 48 25.45 -9.55 -12.10
C ALA A 48 26.38 -8.33 -12.14
N LYS A 49 26.25 -7.53 -13.20
CA LYS A 49 27.01 -6.31 -13.41
C LYS A 49 26.10 -5.21 -13.97
N ALA A 50 26.38 -3.96 -13.61
CA ALA A 50 25.75 -2.82 -14.24
C ALA A 50 26.61 -2.27 -15.40
N ALA A 51 25.99 -1.73 -16.42
CA ALA A 51 26.67 -1.05 -17.52
C ALA A 51 27.48 0.16 -17.02
N VAL A 52 26.94 0.85 -15.98
CA VAL A 52 27.61 1.96 -15.29
C VAL A 52 27.67 1.61 -13.79
N HIS A 53 28.86 1.30 -13.31
CA HIS A 53 29.10 1.07 -11.88
C HIS A 53 29.80 2.31 -11.28
N VAL A 54 29.19 2.86 -10.25
CA VAL A 54 29.72 3.98 -9.46
C VAL A 54 30.01 3.49 -8.06
N LYS A 55 31.21 3.75 -7.57
CA LYS A 55 31.64 3.38 -6.24
C LYS A 55 32.16 4.62 -5.50
N ASP A 56 31.58 4.87 -4.31
CA ASP A 56 31.94 6.03 -3.47
C ASP A 56 31.95 7.36 -4.27
N GLY A 57 30.89 7.58 -5.07
CA GLY A 57 30.69 8.78 -5.88
C GLY A 57 31.61 8.89 -7.13
N LYS A 58 32.30 7.82 -7.52
CA LYS A 58 33.19 7.80 -8.68
C LYS A 58 32.83 6.68 -9.65
N TYR A 59 32.84 6.99 -10.94
CA TYR A 59 32.68 5.98 -11.97
C TYR A 59 33.83 4.96 -11.92
N ALA A 60 33.48 3.67 -11.89
CA ALA A 60 34.39 2.54 -11.80
C ALA A 60 34.29 1.66 -13.06
N PRO A 61 34.98 2.02 -14.16
CA PRO A 61 34.88 1.32 -15.44
C PRO A 61 35.31 -0.14 -15.34
N GLU A 62 36.24 -0.48 -14.45
CA GLU A 62 36.72 -1.84 -14.23
C GLU A 62 35.68 -2.78 -13.60
N LEU A 63 34.66 -2.21 -12.93
CA LEU A 63 33.53 -2.95 -12.36
C LEU A 63 32.32 -2.96 -13.30
N SER A 64 32.35 -2.19 -14.38
CA SER A 64 31.24 -1.96 -15.29
C SER A 64 31.18 -2.98 -16.42
N ALA A 65 29.95 -3.31 -16.89
CA ALA A 65 29.70 -4.15 -18.06
C ALA A 65 29.73 -3.31 -19.33
N ALA A 66 30.95 -3.01 -19.83
CA ALA A 66 31.15 -2.10 -20.97
C ALA A 66 30.41 -2.51 -22.24
N SER A 67 30.11 -3.80 -22.43
CA SER A 67 29.41 -4.32 -23.62
C SER A 67 27.93 -3.88 -23.69
N ALA A 68 27.30 -3.56 -22.55
CA ALA A 68 25.93 -3.09 -22.49
C ALA A 68 25.80 -1.55 -22.55
N PHE A 69 26.92 -0.84 -22.38
CA PHE A 69 26.97 0.62 -22.45
C PHE A 69 27.08 1.07 -23.92
N LEU A 70 25.96 1.52 -24.48
CA LEU A 70 25.86 1.90 -25.89
C LEU A 70 26.23 3.35 -26.16
N GLY A 71 26.34 4.19 -25.12
CA GLY A 71 26.71 5.58 -25.23
C GLY A 71 26.33 6.41 -24.00
N GLY A 72 26.87 7.62 -23.95
CA GLY A 72 26.69 8.59 -22.87
C GLY A 72 27.99 9.30 -22.53
N VAL A 73 27.90 10.31 -21.69
CA VAL A 73 29.04 11.10 -21.22
C VAL A 73 29.17 10.89 -19.71
N MET A 74 30.37 10.50 -19.28
CA MET A 74 30.72 10.38 -17.86
C MET A 74 31.54 11.59 -17.44
N GLU A 75 31.06 12.31 -16.43
CA GLU A 75 31.70 13.46 -15.80
C GLU A 75 31.89 13.18 -14.31
N GLU A 76 32.54 14.08 -13.59
CA GLU A 76 32.64 13.95 -12.14
C GLU A 76 31.25 14.08 -11.49
N GLY A 77 30.81 13.05 -10.78
CA GLY A 77 29.51 12.99 -10.09
C GLY A 77 28.28 12.88 -10.99
N LYS A 78 28.47 12.73 -12.32
CA LYS A 78 27.33 12.71 -13.26
C LYS A 78 27.55 11.83 -14.48
N ALA A 79 26.46 11.21 -14.96
CA ALA A 79 26.38 10.57 -16.27
C ALA A 79 25.23 11.21 -17.07
N SER A 80 25.48 11.58 -18.32
CA SER A 80 24.51 12.23 -19.19
C SER A 80 24.24 11.41 -20.44
N SER A 81 22.98 11.38 -20.87
CA SER A 81 22.54 10.68 -22.10
C SER A 81 22.97 9.21 -22.14
N VAL A 82 22.97 8.56 -21.01
CA VAL A 82 23.34 7.14 -20.85
C VAL A 82 22.36 6.27 -21.63
N ARG A 83 22.92 5.39 -22.48
CA ARG A 83 22.13 4.41 -23.21
C ARG A 83 22.61 3.00 -22.90
N VAL A 84 21.69 2.17 -22.38
CA VAL A 84 21.96 0.79 -21.99
C VAL A 84 20.88 -0.12 -22.58
N GLU A 85 21.32 -1.27 -23.10
CA GLU A 85 20.43 -2.33 -23.55
C GLU A 85 21.05 -3.68 -23.16
N ALA A 86 20.27 -4.54 -22.48
CA ALA A 86 20.68 -5.89 -22.12
C ALA A 86 19.46 -6.83 -22.05
N GLY A 87 19.70 -8.12 -22.37
CA GLY A 87 18.65 -9.14 -22.44
C GLY A 87 18.97 -10.44 -21.70
N ASP A 88 19.94 -10.44 -20.80
CA ASP A 88 20.45 -11.65 -20.14
C ASP A 88 19.98 -11.84 -18.70
N GLY A 89 19.22 -10.86 -18.15
CA GLY A 89 18.78 -10.87 -16.73
C GLY A 89 19.93 -10.72 -15.72
N LYS A 90 21.18 -10.53 -16.17
CA LYS A 90 22.37 -10.38 -15.33
C LYS A 90 23.06 -9.02 -15.49
N THR A 91 22.73 -8.32 -16.56
CA THR A 91 23.29 -7.00 -16.86
C THR A 91 22.27 -5.91 -16.61
N GLY A 92 22.57 -5.00 -15.69
CA GLY A 92 21.73 -3.85 -15.36
C GLY A 92 22.22 -2.53 -15.93
N GLY A 93 21.53 -1.46 -15.58
CA GLY A 93 21.83 -0.11 -16.09
C GLY A 93 22.88 0.62 -15.27
N VAL A 94 22.46 1.25 -14.17
CA VAL A 94 23.31 2.06 -13.30
C VAL A 94 23.30 1.50 -11.88
N PHE A 95 24.48 1.26 -11.33
CA PHE A 95 24.64 0.78 -9.96
C PHE A 95 25.54 1.73 -9.17
N VAL A 96 24.95 2.43 -8.19
CA VAL A 96 25.65 3.38 -7.31
C VAL A 96 25.81 2.75 -5.95
N GLN A 97 27.04 2.46 -5.57
CA GLN A 97 27.38 1.81 -4.31
C GLN A 97 28.29 2.66 -3.45
N GLY A 98 28.04 2.65 -2.14
CA GLY A 98 28.83 3.35 -1.15
C GLY A 98 28.45 4.82 -1.03
N LYS A 99 29.21 5.56 -0.24
CA LYS A 99 28.91 6.96 0.08
C LYS A 99 29.17 7.90 -1.09
N GLY A 100 28.38 8.93 -1.18
CA GLY A 100 28.49 9.98 -2.20
C GLY A 100 27.22 10.11 -3.03
N SER A 101 27.17 11.13 -3.85
CA SER A 101 26.04 11.40 -4.75
C SER A 101 26.43 11.18 -6.19
N TRP A 102 25.47 10.68 -6.98
CA TRP A 102 25.60 10.52 -8.41
C TRP A 102 24.34 11.00 -9.13
N GLU A 103 24.50 11.72 -10.24
CA GLU A 103 23.39 12.15 -11.07
C GLU A 103 23.37 11.39 -12.40
N VAL A 104 22.17 11.00 -12.85
CA VAL A 104 21.94 10.43 -14.18
C VAL A 104 20.90 11.29 -14.88
N ASP A 105 21.28 11.89 -16.00
CA ASP A 105 20.46 12.84 -16.74
C ASP A 105 20.23 12.38 -18.19
N GLY A 106 18.97 12.31 -18.64
CA GLY A 106 18.59 11.92 -19.98
C GLY A 106 18.93 10.45 -20.32
N ALA A 107 18.84 9.54 -19.35
CA ALA A 107 19.16 8.14 -19.61
C ALA A 107 18.05 7.40 -20.37
N TRP A 108 18.45 6.46 -21.21
CA TRP A 108 17.59 5.45 -21.81
C TRP A 108 18.14 4.05 -21.47
N ILE A 109 17.40 3.32 -20.63
CA ILE A 109 17.80 1.99 -20.16
C ILE A 109 16.68 1.00 -20.48
N SER A 110 16.99 -0.04 -21.25
CA SER A 110 16.06 -1.10 -21.64
C SER A 110 16.64 -2.46 -21.32
N LEU A 111 16.03 -3.13 -20.34
CA LEU A 111 16.50 -4.41 -19.84
C LEU A 111 15.44 -5.49 -20.03
N SER A 112 15.89 -6.71 -20.32
CA SER A 112 15.01 -7.88 -20.36
C SER A 112 15.70 -9.13 -19.81
N GLY A 113 14.90 -10.17 -19.54
CA GLY A 113 15.36 -11.42 -18.93
C GLY A 113 15.02 -11.50 -17.45
N ASP A 114 15.05 -12.70 -16.91
CA ASP A 114 14.69 -12.98 -15.52
C ASP A 114 15.89 -12.73 -14.61
N CYS A 115 15.63 -12.02 -13.49
CA CYS A 115 16.63 -11.79 -12.44
C CYS A 115 16.45 -12.77 -11.29
N ASP A 116 17.56 -13.17 -10.65
CA ASP A 116 17.58 -14.15 -9.56
C ASP A 116 17.35 -13.56 -8.19
N GLY A 117 17.32 -12.22 -8.01
CA GLY A 117 17.19 -11.57 -6.72
C GLY A 117 16.55 -10.18 -6.78
N ILE A 118 16.20 -9.66 -5.62
CA ILE A 118 15.65 -8.32 -5.46
C ILE A 118 16.80 -7.31 -5.37
N GLY A 119 16.83 -6.34 -6.29
CA GLY A 119 17.90 -5.33 -6.33
C GLY A 119 19.21 -5.83 -6.93
N GLY A 120 20.32 -5.18 -6.57
CA GLY A 120 21.63 -5.52 -7.07
C GLY A 120 21.93 -5.01 -8.50
N PRO A 121 23.14 -5.34 -9.02
CA PRO A 121 23.65 -4.71 -10.25
C PRO A 121 22.87 -5.02 -11.53
N ALA A 122 22.00 -6.06 -11.56
CA ALA A 122 21.19 -6.41 -12.72
C ALA A 122 19.95 -5.52 -12.90
N THR A 123 19.62 -4.68 -11.94
CA THR A 123 18.47 -3.77 -11.97
C THR A 123 18.70 -2.57 -12.90
N GLY A 124 17.62 -1.91 -13.34
CA GLY A 124 17.71 -0.72 -14.21
C GLY A 124 18.55 0.40 -13.61
N ALA A 125 18.25 0.82 -12.38
CA ALA A 125 19.11 1.73 -11.61
C ALA A 125 18.99 1.42 -10.11
N VAL A 126 20.12 1.32 -9.44
CA VAL A 126 20.20 1.01 -8.00
C VAL A 126 21.07 2.02 -7.28
N VAL A 127 20.69 2.35 -6.07
CA VAL A 127 21.54 3.01 -5.10
C VAL A 127 21.57 2.23 -3.79
N CYS A 128 22.76 1.99 -3.26
CA CYS A 128 22.96 1.21 -2.04
C CYS A 128 24.15 1.66 -1.20
N ASP A 129 24.21 1.15 0.05
CA ASP A 129 25.32 1.34 1.01
C ASP A 129 25.55 2.81 1.39
N GLY A 130 24.47 3.60 1.55
CA GLY A 130 24.51 4.98 2.02
C GLY A 130 24.78 6.02 0.93
N GLY A 131 24.59 5.66 -0.35
CA GLY A 131 24.71 6.58 -1.48
C GLY A 131 23.45 7.41 -1.74
N GLU A 132 23.60 8.41 -2.61
CA GLU A 132 22.49 9.16 -3.19
C GLU A 132 22.54 9.05 -4.73
N LEU A 133 21.39 8.67 -5.34
CA LEU A 133 21.21 8.68 -6.79
C LEU A 133 20.10 9.64 -7.18
N VAL A 134 20.44 10.59 -8.07
CA VAL A 134 19.47 11.50 -8.67
C VAL A 134 19.27 11.13 -10.13
N ILE A 135 18.03 10.85 -10.54
CA ILE A 135 17.66 10.51 -11.92
C ILE A 135 16.79 11.64 -12.47
N ARG A 136 17.13 12.16 -13.65
CA ARG A 136 16.36 13.21 -14.33
C ARG A 136 16.11 12.84 -15.78
N ASP A 137 14.92 13.18 -16.25
CA ASP A 137 14.55 13.11 -17.69
C ASP A 137 14.89 11.76 -18.33
N ALA A 138 14.73 10.68 -17.58
CA ALA A 138 15.13 9.34 -17.96
C ALA A 138 13.93 8.45 -18.38
N VAL A 139 14.23 7.45 -19.21
CA VAL A 139 13.34 6.33 -19.50
C VAL A 139 14.05 5.05 -19.09
N ILE A 140 13.47 4.34 -18.11
CA ILE A 140 14.03 3.08 -17.60
C ILE A 140 12.94 2.02 -17.68
N SER A 141 13.21 0.95 -18.44
CA SER A 141 12.30 -0.17 -18.63
C SER A 141 13.00 -1.48 -18.27
N ALA A 142 12.34 -2.33 -17.49
CA ALA A 142 12.77 -3.68 -17.16
C ALA A 142 11.66 -4.67 -17.48
N SER A 143 12.00 -5.86 -17.97
CA SER A 143 11.04 -6.90 -18.35
C SER A 143 11.58 -8.28 -17.98
N GLY A 144 10.79 -9.04 -17.23
CA GLY A 144 11.13 -10.38 -16.77
C GLY A 144 10.67 -10.65 -15.34
N LEU A 145 10.92 -11.84 -14.84
CA LEU A 145 10.68 -12.19 -13.43
C LEU A 145 11.68 -11.43 -12.55
N THR A 146 11.19 -10.91 -11.43
CA THR A 146 12.04 -10.23 -10.41
C THR A 146 12.93 -9.12 -10.99
N HIS A 147 12.50 -8.50 -12.12
CA HIS A 147 13.28 -7.48 -12.82
C HIS A 147 12.70 -6.09 -12.54
N TYR A 148 13.45 -5.24 -11.85
CA TYR A 148 13.02 -3.92 -11.38
C TYR A 148 13.63 -2.80 -12.22
N ALA A 149 12.88 -1.72 -12.41
CA ALA A 149 13.43 -0.51 -13.04
C ALA A 149 14.34 0.24 -12.07
N THR A 150 13.94 0.39 -10.80
CA THR A 150 14.76 1.12 -9.80
C THR A 150 14.68 0.49 -8.42
N VAL A 151 15.79 0.58 -7.65
CA VAL A 151 15.87 0.13 -6.27
C VAL A 151 16.69 1.11 -5.42
N ALA A 152 16.24 1.37 -4.18
CA ALA A 152 17.02 2.02 -3.15
C ALA A 152 17.13 1.10 -1.93
N GLU A 153 18.33 0.84 -1.45
CA GLU A 153 18.56 -0.10 -0.37
C GLU A 153 19.75 0.28 0.53
N ARG A 154 19.76 -0.28 1.75
CA ARG A 154 20.88 -0.18 2.72
C ARG A 154 21.31 1.26 3.01
N GLY A 155 20.38 2.08 3.51
CA GLY A 155 20.66 3.43 4.00
C GLY A 155 20.81 4.48 2.92
N SER A 156 20.24 4.29 1.74
CA SER A 156 20.45 5.12 0.56
C SER A 156 19.25 5.99 0.20
N VAL A 157 19.48 6.98 -0.65
CA VAL A 157 18.45 7.91 -1.12
C VAL A 157 18.38 7.91 -2.64
N LEU A 158 17.18 7.66 -3.16
CA LEU A 158 16.86 7.79 -4.59
C LEU A 158 15.95 9.01 -4.81
N LYS A 159 16.30 9.85 -5.78
CA LYS A 159 15.43 10.96 -6.22
C LYS A 159 15.21 10.89 -7.73
N VAL A 160 13.96 10.88 -8.16
CA VAL A 160 13.59 10.74 -9.58
C VAL A 160 12.74 11.93 -10.01
N TYR A 161 13.12 12.57 -11.09
CA TYR A 161 12.44 13.74 -11.63
C TYR A 161 12.10 13.56 -13.10
N ASN A 162 10.90 13.96 -13.52
CA ASN A 162 10.45 14.04 -14.93
C ASN A 162 10.73 12.76 -15.74
N SER A 163 10.68 11.60 -15.12
CA SER A 163 11.14 10.35 -15.72
C SER A 163 10.00 9.37 -15.94
N THR A 164 10.21 8.43 -16.83
CA THR A 164 9.31 7.29 -17.04
C THR A 164 10.02 6.01 -16.62
N LEU A 165 9.45 5.35 -15.62
CA LEU A 165 9.93 4.07 -15.12
C LEU A 165 8.88 3.00 -15.42
N SER A 166 9.29 1.85 -15.92
CA SER A 166 8.38 0.74 -16.18
C SER A 166 8.98 -0.62 -15.85
N SER A 167 8.13 -1.51 -15.36
CA SER A 167 8.44 -2.93 -15.27
C SER A 167 7.33 -3.75 -15.92
N HIS A 168 7.73 -4.80 -16.65
CA HIS A 168 6.81 -5.71 -17.32
C HIS A 168 7.06 -7.13 -16.84
N GLY A 169 6.21 -7.58 -15.92
CA GLY A 169 6.25 -8.95 -15.41
C GLY A 169 5.87 -9.96 -16.50
N VAL A 170 6.56 -11.08 -16.49
CA VAL A 170 6.18 -12.22 -17.32
C VAL A 170 5.09 -12.99 -16.58
N PRO A 171 3.88 -13.14 -17.13
CA PRO A 171 2.88 -14.02 -16.53
C PRO A 171 3.44 -15.44 -16.53
N PHE A 172 3.22 -16.19 -15.46
CA PHE A 172 3.49 -17.62 -15.48
C PHE A 172 2.73 -18.28 -16.63
N ALA A 173 3.33 -19.27 -17.25
CA ALA A 173 2.84 -19.88 -18.49
C ALA A 173 1.37 -20.37 -18.43
N ASN A 174 0.83 -20.59 -17.24
CA ASN A 174 -0.53 -21.07 -17.02
C ASN A 174 -1.41 -20.11 -16.20
N GLY A 175 -0.92 -18.91 -15.90
CA GLY A 175 -1.65 -17.96 -15.02
C GLY A 175 -1.77 -18.42 -13.57
N GLU A 176 -1.14 -19.53 -13.19
CA GLU A 176 -1.18 -20.08 -11.85
C GLU A 176 -0.01 -19.58 -11.00
N PRO A 177 -0.25 -19.18 -9.74
CA PRO A 177 0.82 -18.87 -8.80
C PRO A 177 1.74 -20.07 -8.64
N GLN A 178 3.04 -19.86 -8.64
CA GLN A 178 3.99 -20.95 -8.37
C GLN A 178 3.96 -21.28 -6.88
N PRO A 179 3.49 -22.46 -6.47
CA PRO A 179 3.31 -22.80 -5.05
C PRO A 179 4.63 -22.81 -4.25
N ASN A 180 5.77 -22.81 -4.92
CA ASN A 180 7.09 -22.93 -4.31
C ASN A 180 7.86 -21.59 -4.22
N LYS A 181 7.21 -20.47 -4.56
CA LYS A 181 7.83 -19.14 -4.49
C LYS A 181 6.84 -18.12 -3.91
N PRO A 182 6.53 -18.21 -2.63
CA PRO A 182 5.49 -17.41 -2.00
C PRO A 182 5.71 -15.90 -2.10
N MET A 183 6.94 -15.41 -2.09
CA MET A 183 7.27 -14.01 -2.35
C MET A 183 6.92 -13.54 -3.76
N GLN A 184 6.53 -14.44 -4.65
CA GLN A 184 6.07 -14.13 -6.00
C GLN A 184 4.54 -14.09 -6.12
N THR A 185 3.83 -14.27 -5.00
CA THR A 185 2.37 -14.33 -5.00
C THR A 185 1.82 -13.42 -3.90
N PRO A 186 1.32 -12.21 -4.22
CA PRO A 186 0.67 -11.37 -3.23
C PRO A 186 -0.56 -12.06 -2.65
N PRO A 187 -0.98 -11.66 -1.43
CA PRO A 187 -2.07 -12.32 -0.72
C PRO A 187 -3.41 -12.22 -1.47
N PRO A 188 -4.34 -13.15 -1.20
CA PRO A 188 -5.71 -13.02 -1.67
C PRO A 188 -6.36 -11.69 -1.25
N PRO A 189 -7.20 -11.10 -2.11
CA PRO A 189 -7.77 -11.68 -3.34
C PRO A 189 -6.91 -11.48 -4.59
N LEU A 190 -5.77 -10.84 -4.51
CA LEU A 190 -5.00 -10.48 -5.70
C LEU A 190 -4.38 -11.67 -6.43
N MET A 191 -3.67 -12.55 -5.72
CA MET A 191 -3.12 -13.82 -6.22
C MET A 191 -2.52 -13.73 -7.63
N ILE A 192 -1.61 -12.78 -7.85
CA ILE A 192 -0.87 -12.64 -9.12
C ILE A 192 0.54 -13.17 -8.97
N ALA A 193 1.20 -13.42 -10.12
CA ALA A 193 2.52 -14.03 -10.15
C ALA A 193 3.51 -13.15 -10.93
N GLY A 194 4.81 -13.30 -10.66
CA GLY A 194 5.87 -12.66 -11.43
C GLY A 194 6.84 -11.78 -10.65
N ASN A 195 6.51 -11.32 -9.46
CA ASN A 195 7.34 -10.49 -8.58
C ASN A 195 8.16 -9.41 -9.32
N SER A 196 7.55 -8.75 -10.30
CA SER A 196 8.17 -7.67 -11.06
C SER A 196 7.64 -6.34 -10.55
N ARG A 197 8.52 -5.51 -10.02
CA ARG A 197 8.18 -4.19 -9.48
C ARG A 197 8.89 -3.11 -10.26
N THR A 198 8.22 -1.99 -10.46
CA THR A 198 8.88 -0.86 -11.11
C THR A 198 9.89 -0.22 -10.17
N HIS A 199 9.48 -0.04 -8.91
CA HIS A 199 10.38 0.48 -7.88
C HIS A 199 10.25 -0.29 -6.57
N CYS A 200 11.40 -0.47 -5.89
CA CYS A 200 11.44 -0.99 -4.53
C CYS A 200 12.37 -0.17 -3.63
N THR A 201 11.88 0.20 -2.45
CA THR A 201 12.70 0.81 -1.39
C THR A 201 12.83 -0.18 -0.24
N MET A 202 14.05 -0.41 0.22
CA MET A 202 14.37 -1.42 1.24
C MET A 202 15.25 -0.82 2.33
N THR A 203 15.31 -1.50 3.44
CA THR A 203 16.27 -1.32 4.56
C THR A 203 16.83 0.08 4.74
N ASN A 204 16.20 0.86 5.64
CA ASN A 204 16.66 2.19 6.05
C ASN A 204 16.91 3.16 4.88
N SER A 205 16.09 3.10 3.81
CA SER A 205 16.27 3.91 2.60
C SER A 205 15.04 4.74 2.26
N GLU A 206 15.25 5.75 1.45
CA GLU A 206 14.21 6.68 1.06
C GLU A 206 14.19 6.88 -0.46
N SER A 207 12.99 6.96 -1.05
CA SER A 207 12.80 7.22 -2.47
C SER A 207 11.80 8.32 -2.71
N TYR A 208 12.15 9.28 -3.53
CA TYR A 208 11.36 10.45 -3.84
C TYR A 208 11.13 10.58 -5.34
N PHE A 209 9.89 10.68 -5.76
CA PHE A 209 9.49 10.82 -7.15
C PHE A 209 8.76 12.14 -7.37
N TYR A 210 9.13 12.85 -8.41
CA TYR A 210 8.52 14.13 -8.78
C TYR A 210 8.19 14.17 -10.27
N ASN A 211 6.96 14.57 -10.63
CA ASN A 211 6.51 14.73 -12.02
C ASN A 211 6.83 13.52 -12.92
N SER A 212 6.79 12.32 -12.38
CA SER A 212 7.25 11.11 -13.05
C SER A 212 6.09 10.15 -13.34
N THR A 213 6.27 9.30 -14.35
CA THR A 213 5.34 8.23 -14.68
C THR A 213 5.95 6.90 -14.26
N ILE A 214 5.21 6.14 -13.43
CA ILE A 214 5.64 4.86 -12.86
C ILE A 214 4.64 3.80 -13.29
N VAL A 215 5.08 2.85 -14.11
CA VAL A 215 4.22 1.84 -14.75
C VAL A 215 4.61 0.45 -14.31
N GLY A 216 3.73 -0.22 -13.56
CA GLY A 216 3.85 -1.65 -13.25
C GLY A 216 2.95 -2.48 -14.17
N ASP A 217 3.43 -3.61 -14.65
CA ASP A 217 2.63 -4.52 -15.45
C ASP A 217 2.83 -5.96 -14.97
N GLY A 218 1.82 -6.50 -14.33
CA GLY A 218 1.81 -7.87 -13.82
C GLY A 218 2.11 -8.02 -12.33
N TRP A 219 2.54 -6.97 -11.61
CA TRP A 219 2.72 -7.00 -10.16
C TRP A 219 2.55 -5.60 -9.54
N ALA A 220 3.62 -4.83 -9.34
CA ALA A 220 3.58 -3.57 -8.60
C ALA A 220 4.24 -2.40 -9.34
N ALA A 221 3.74 -1.20 -9.08
CA ALA A 221 4.44 0.02 -9.46
C ALA A 221 5.44 0.44 -8.37
N LEU A 222 4.99 0.66 -7.14
CA LEU A 222 5.80 1.06 -5.98
C LEU A 222 5.73 -0.02 -4.90
N SER A 223 6.85 -0.42 -4.35
CA SER A 223 6.88 -1.39 -3.26
C SER A 223 7.93 -1.05 -2.22
N THR A 224 7.63 -1.35 -0.98
CA THR A 224 8.61 -1.43 0.10
C THR A 224 8.89 -2.90 0.41
N GLU A 225 10.07 -3.22 0.91
CA GLU A 225 10.47 -4.55 1.34
C GLU A 225 11.49 -4.49 2.47
N ALA A 226 11.51 -5.52 3.32
CA ALA A 226 12.53 -5.75 4.34
C ALA A 226 12.78 -4.52 5.22
N ALA A 227 11.79 -4.14 6.01
CA ALA A 227 11.82 -2.95 6.84
C ALA A 227 12.74 -3.11 8.05
N GLU A 228 14.03 -2.85 7.88
CA GLU A 228 14.89 -2.45 8.99
C GLU A 228 15.14 -0.94 8.90
N GLY A 229 14.93 -0.24 10.00
CA GLY A 229 15.05 1.20 10.07
C GLY A 229 13.90 1.93 9.38
N TYR A 230 14.14 3.15 8.93
CA TYR A 230 13.13 4.00 8.28
C TYR A 230 13.10 3.74 6.77
N VAL A 231 11.96 3.31 6.25
CA VAL A 231 11.75 3.07 4.81
C VAL A 231 10.63 3.97 4.32
N LEU A 232 10.92 4.81 3.30
CA LEU A 232 9.97 5.76 2.74
C LEU A 232 9.95 5.72 1.21
N ILE A 233 8.75 5.66 0.65
CA ILE A 233 8.47 6.07 -0.72
C ILE A 233 7.57 7.29 -0.69
N GLU A 234 7.98 8.40 -1.34
CA GLU A 234 7.16 9.58 -1.52
C GLU A 234 7.06 9.94 -3.00
N ALA A 235 5.82 10.01 -3.53
CA ALA A 235 5.56 10.45 -4.90
C ALA A 235 4.73 11.73 -4.92
N ASN A 236 5.22 12.72 -5.65
CA ASN A 236 4.63 14.05 -5.76
C ASN A 236 4.33 14.37 -7.23
N ASP A 237 3.08 14.72 -7.53
CA ASP A 237 2.64 15.10 -8.88
C ASP A 237 2.92 14.01 -9.93
N CYS A 238 2.89 12.74 -9.53
CA CYS A 238 3.22 11.59 -10.35
C CYS A 238 1.99 10.92 -10.96
N THR A 239 2.22 10.19 -12.05
CA THR A 239 1.25 9.23 -12.59
C THR A 239 1.71 7.81 -12.26
N VAL A 240 0.90 7.05 -11.52
CA VAL A 240 1.19 5.67 -11.12
C VAL A 240 0.15 4.76 -11.77
N VAL A 241 0.62 3.82 -12.58
CA VAL A 241 -0.25 2.95 -13.39
C VAL A 241 0.13 1.49 -13.18
N THR A 242 -0.88 0.61 -13.05
CA THR A 242 -0.68 -0.83 -13.29
C THR A 242 -1.56 -1.27 -14.46
N VAL A 243 -0.97 -2.01 -15.44
CA VAL A 243 -1.60 -2.16 -16.75
C VAL A 243 -2.55 -3.35 -16.81
N ARG A 244 -2.05 -4.59 -16.74
CA ARG A 244 -2.88 -5.81 -16.87
C ARG A 244 -3.40 -6.30 -15.53
N ARG A 245 -2.53 -6.36 -14.57
CA ARG A 245 -2.76 -6.78 -13.19
C ARG A 245 -1.80 -6.02 -12.28
N GLY A 246 -2.12 -5.96 -10.99
CA GLY A 246 -1.22 -5.46 -9.98
C GLY A 246 -1.78 -4.33 -9.13
N TYR A 247 -0.93 -3.84 -8.26
CA TYR A 247 -1.24 -2.76 -7.31
C TYR A 247 -0.28 -1.58 -7.50
N ALA A 248 -0.79 -0.36 -7.25
CA ALA A 248 0.04 0.83 -7.41
C ALA A 248 1.07 0.96 -6.28
N ALA A 249 0.73 0.57 -5.04
CA ALA A 249 1.64 0.63 -3.90
C ALA A 249 1.55 -0.62 -3.00
N TYR A 250 2.67 -1.06 -2.46
CA TYR A 250 2.74 -2.03 -1.36
C TYR A 250 3.50 -1.42 -0.18
N VAL A 251 2.86 -1.47 0.98
CA VAL A 251 3.41 -0.94 2.23
C VAL A 251 3.67 -2.11 3.17
N ASP A 252 4.92 -2.46 3.32
CA ASP A 252 5.36 -3.54 4.20
C ASP A 252 5.33 -3.09 5.68
N PRO A 253 5.30 -4.00 6.66
CA PRO A 253 5.36 -3.64 8.06
C PRO A 253 6.51 -2.67 8.40
N GLY A 254 6.19 -1.59 9.12
CA GLY A 254 7.16 -0.55 9.50
C GLY A 254 7.60 0.39 8.38
N CYS A 255 7.01 0.26 7.19
CA CYS A 255 7.32 1.12 6.05
C CYS A 255 6.30 2.24 5.85
N HIS A 256 6.71 3.25 5.07
CA HIS A 256 5.89 4.44 4.78
C HIS A 256 5.77 4.65 3.27
N VAL A 257 4.54 4.86 2.79
CA VAL A 257 4.28 5.29 1.41
C VAL A 257 3.39 6.53 1.42
N ARG A 258 3.82 7.58 0.72
CA ARG A 258 3.09 8.85 0.60
C ARG A 258 2.88 9.22 -0.85
N LEU A 259 1.62 9.44 -1.23
CA LEU A 259 1.23 9.92 -2.56
C LEU A 259 0.59 11.30 -2.44
N ASN A 260 1.17 12.29 -3.08
CA ASN A 260 0.71 13.68 -3.04
C ASN A 260 0.34 14.16 -4.45
N ARG A 261 -0.89 14.57 -4.68
CA ARG A 261 -1.40 15.08 -5.97
C ARG A 261 -1.10 14.16 -7.15
N CYS A 262 -1.12 12.85 -6.87
CA CYS A 262 -0.86 11.82 -7.88
C CYS A 262 -2.14 11.44 -8.61
N LYS A 263 -1.97 11.02 -9.87
CA LYS A 263 -2.96 10.27 -10.60
C LYS A 263 -2.61 8.79 -10.52
N VAL A 264 -3.53 7.99 -9.99
CA VAL A 264 -3.35 6.54 -9.85
C VAL A 264 -4.40 5.83 -10.69
N ASP A 265 -3.96 4.94 -11.59
CA ASP A 265 -4.84 4.09 -12.39
C ASP A 265 -4.35 2.64 -12.26
N SER A 266 -5.00 1.87 -11.40
CA SER A 266 -4.56 0.52 -11.06
C SER A 266 -5.50 -0.54 -11.62
N ALA A 267 -4.92 -1.53 -12.28
CA ALA A 267 -5.66 -2.68 -12.82
C ALA A 267 -6.39 -3.48 -11.73
N ASP A 268 -5.80 -3.58 -10.54
CA ASP A 268 -6.42 -4.23 -9.39
C ASP A 268 -6.56 -3.23 -8.23
N MET A 269 -5.60 -3.12 -7.32
CA MET A 269 -5.69 -2.32 -6.10
C MET A 269 -4.79 -1.09 -6.15
N SER A 270 -5.21 0.01 -5.52
CA SER A 270 -4.31 1.16 -5.35
C SER A 270 -3.21 0.83 -4.35
N ALA A 271 -3.56 0.32 -3.18
CA ALA A 271 -2.53 -0.07 -2.22
C ALA A 271 -2.88 -1.35 -1.46
N ILE A 272 -1.83 -2.07 -1.09
CA ILE A 272 -1.86 -3.18 -0.13
C ILE A 272 -1.02 -2.75 1.08
N ILE A 273 -1.58 -2.85 2.28
CA ILE A 273 -0.93 -2.41 3.51
C ILE A 273 -0.87 -3.60 4.47
N GLY A 274 0.35 -3.95 4.86
CA GLY A 274 0.63 -5.03 5.79
C GLY A 274 1.22 -4.53 7.10
N GLY A 275 1.03 -5.28 8.17
CA GLY A 275 1.63 -5.02 9.46
C GLY A 275 1.45 -3.58 9.96
N GLU A 276 2.47 -3.00 10.56
CA GLU A 276 2.53 -1.61 11.01
C GLU A 276 2.83 -0.61 9.86
N GLY A 277 2.32 -0.87 8.65
CA GLY A 277 2.54 0.01 7.50
C GLY A 277 1.80 1.34 7.62
N GLU A 278 2.44 2.43 7.19
CA GLU A 278 1.85 3.77 7.10
C GLU A 278 1.60 4.14 5.63
N TYR A 279 0.33 4.41 5.28
CA TYR A 279 -0.05 4.88 3.95
C TYR A 279 -0.73 6.25 4.03
N THR A 280 -0.19 7.23 3.34
CA THR A 280 -0.77 8.57 3.25
C THR A 280 -1.03 8.94 1.80
N GLN A 281 -2.24 9.43 1.52
CA GLN A 281 -2.64 9.96 0.23
C GLN A 281 -3.28 11.33 0.38
N VAL A 282 -2.78 12.32 -0.37
CA VAL A 282 -3.28 13.69 -0.33
C VAL A 282 -3.60 14.20 -1.74
N ASP A 283 -4.83 14.65 -1.94
CA ASP A 283 -5.33 15.27 -3.19
C ASP A 283 -5.05 14.45 -4.46
N CYS A 284 -5.18 13.12 -4.38
CA CYS A 284 -4.98 12.23 -5.52
C CYS A 284 -6.28 11.96 -6.28
N ASP A 285 -6.16 11.66 -7.59
CA ASP A 285 -7.23 11.11 -8.42
C ASP A 285 -6.94 9.62 -8.67
N VAL A 286 -7.76 8.75 -8.07
CA VAL A 286 -7.51 7.31 -8.01
C VAL A 286 -8.64 6.54 -8.67
N ARG A 287 -8.27 5.60 -9.56
CA ARG A 287 -9.14 4.58 -10.13
C ARG A 287 -8.54 3.20 -9.92
N CYS A 288 -9.36 2.23 -9.51
CA CYS A 288 -8.94 0.86 -9.25
C CYS A 288 -9.92 -0.13 -9.88
N GLY A 289 -9.37 -1.15 -10.55
CA GLY A 289 -10.15 -2.24 -11.13
C GLY A 289 -10.68 -3.24 -10.10
N ALA A 290 -10.19 -3.18 -8.85
CA ALA A 290 -10.69 -3.97 -7.72
C ALA A 290 -10.91 -3.06 -6.50
N ASN A 291 -10.42 -3.44 -5.31
CA ASN A 291 -10.51 -2.60 -4.11
C ASN A 291 -9.56 -1.39 -4.20
N PHE A 292 -9.94 -0.28 -3.60
CA PHE A 292 -9.01 0.84 -3.42
C PHE A 292 -7.86 0.44 -2.48
N LEU A 293 -8.17 -0.06 -1.28
CA LEU A 293 -7.19 -0.53 -0.32
C LEU A 293 -7.47 -1.97 0.11
N LEU A 294 -6.41 -2.76 0.24
CA LEU A 294 -6.39 -4.02 0.97
C LEU A 294 -5.49 -3.86 2.19
N MET A 295 -6.06 -4.01 3.38
CA MET A 295 -5.34 -4.03 4.65
C MET A 295 -5.43 -5.45 5.21
N HIS A 296 -4.27 -6.08 5.43
CA HIS A 296 -4.25 -7.49 5.82
C HIS A 296 -3.25 -7.77 6.92
N SER A 297 -3.47 -8.87 7.65
CA SER A 297 -2.67 -9.32 8.78
C SER A 297 -1.60 -10.36 8.43
N VAL A 298 -1.15 -10.41 7.18
CA VAL A 298 -0.07 -11.31 6.76
C VAL A 298 1.27 -10.63 7.04
N PHE A 299 2.22 -11.36 7.60
CA PHE A 299 3.58 -10.91 7.95
C PHE A 299 3.66 -9.81 9.04
N GLY A 300 2.61 -9.63 9.85
CA GLY A 300 2.59 -8.70 10.96
C GLY A 300 2.62 -9.39 12.33
N GLU A 301 2.82 -8.62 13.41
CA GLU A 301 2.59 -9.05 14.77
C GLU A 301 1.15 -8.71 15.19
N PRO A 302 0.56 -9.44 16.17
CA PRO A 302 -0.83 -9.22 16.59
C PRO A 302 -1.16 -7.79 17.03
N GLU A 303 -0.21 -7.12 17.67
CA GLU A 303 -0.39 -5.78 18.24
C GLU A 303 -0.16 -4.65 17.24
N GLU A 304 0.41 -4.93 16.09
CA GLU A 304 0.71 -3.92 15.08
C GLU A 304 -0.57 -3.26 14.54
N VAL A 305 -0.52 -1.94 14.37
CA VAL A 305 -1.61 -1.12 13.85
C VAL A 305 -1.17 -0.45 12.55
N SER A 306 -1.86 -0.72 11.46
CA SER A 306 -1.65 0.02 10.20
C SER A 306 -2.24 1.42 10.32
N GLU A 307 -1.50 2.44 9.86
CA GLU A 307 -1.98 3.82 9.81
C GLU A 307 -2.30 4.23 8.37
N VAL A 308 -3.53 4.67 8.14
CA VAL A 308 -3.99 5.07 6.82
C VAL A 308 -4.62 6.45 6.87
N THR A 309 -4.10 7.37 6.07
CA THR A 309 -4.62 8.73 5.95
C THR A 309 -4.94 9.06 4.50
N ILE A 310 -6.21 9.35 4.21
CA ILE A 310 -6.68 9.80 2.91
C ILE A 310 -7.28 11.19 3.07
N ARG A 311 -6.68 12.18 2.44
CA ARG A 311 -7.14 13.57 2.51
C ARG A 311 -7.37 14.14 1.12
N GLY A 312 -8.53 14.76 0.92
CA GLY A 312 -8.89 15.36 -0.35
C GLY A 312 -8.95 14.36 -1.50
N GLY A 313 -9.00 14.88 -2.71
CA GLY A 313 -8.95 14.10 -3.93
C GLY A 313 -10.20 13.25 -4.20
N LYS A 314 -10.06 12.32 -5.13
CA LYS A 314 -11.13 11.48 -5.60
C LYS A 314 -10.70 10.02 -5.70
N VAL A 315 -11.56 9.10 -5.23
CA VAL A 315 -11.35 7.65 -5.30
C VAL A 315 -12.53 6.97 -5.96
N ARG A 316 -12.25 6.09 -6.92
CA ARG A 316 -13.23 5.24 -7.60
C ARG A 316 -12.69 3.82 -7.64
N SER A 317 -13.44 2.86 -7.11
CA SER A 317 -13.10 1.43 -7.13
C SER A 317 -14.23 0.60 -7.72
N VAL A 318 -13.88 -0.42 -8.48
CA VAL A 318 -14.86 -1.40 -9.02
C VAL A 318 -15.32 -2.35 -7.91
N GLY A 319 -14.39 -2.79 -7.04
CA GLY A 319 -14.70 -3.54 -5.83
C GLY A 319 -15.10 -2.64 -4.66
N ASP A 320 -15.21 -3.23 -3.46
CA ASP A 320 -15.37 -2.47 -2.22
C ASP A 320 -14.21 -1.47 -2.08
N SER A 321 -14.48 -0.26 -1.58
CA SER A 321 -13.37 0.69 -1.50
C SER A 321 -12.26 0.18 -0.59
N MET A 322 -12.60 -0.28 0.61
CA MET A 322 -11.60 -0.78 1.57
C MET A 322 -11.96 -2.16 2.06
N LEU A 323 -11.02 -3.09 1.91
CA LEU A 323 -11.10 -4.44 2.45
C LEU A 323 -10.10 -4.59 3.58
N VAL A 324 -10.60 -4.81 4.80
CA VAL A 324 -9.81 -5.08 6.01
C VAL A 324 -9.93 -6.55 6.35
N LYS A 325 -8.80 -7.26 6.37
CA LYS A 325 -8.75 -8.69 6.66
C LYS A 325 -8.02 -8.92 7.98
N SER A 326 -8.78 -9.03 9.07
CA SER A 326 -8.28 -9.26 10.44
C SER A 326 -7.07 -8.36 10.80
N ARG A 327 -7.19 -7.05 10.54
CA ARG A 327 -6.10 -6.12 10.81
C ARG A 327 -6.52 -5.04 11.80
N ASN A 328 -5.62 -4.72 12.76
CA ASN A 328 -5.76 -3.50 13.55
C ASN A 328 -5.39 -2.31 12.67
N ILE A 329 -6.28 -1.35 12.56
CA ILE A 329 -6.06 -0.16 11.73
C ILE A 329 -6.51 1.13 12.42
N GLU A 330 -5.83 2.21 12.08
CA GLU A 330 -6.27 3.58 12.30
C GLU A 330 -6.44 4.26 10.94
N LEU A 331 -7.70 4.49 10.53
CA LEU A 331 -8.05 5.05 9.23
C LEU A 331 -8.66 6.43 9.40
N LEU A 332 -8.07 7.42 8.75
CA LEU A 332 -8.64 8.76 8.58
C LEU A 332 -9.04 8.99 7.12
N LEU A 333 -10.33 9.29 6.90
CA LEU A 333 -10.86 9.82 5.65
C LEU A 333 -11.27 11.27 5.87
N GLU A 334 -10.63 12.21 5.22
CA GLU A 334 -10.88 13.64 5.40
C GLU A 334 -11.13 14.33 4.05
N ASN A 335 -12.30 14.95 3.88
CA ASN A 335 -12.64 15.74 2.70
C ASN A 335 -12.39 15.00 1.37
N THR A 336 -12.69 13.71 1.29
CA THR A 336 -12.42 12.84 0.14
C THR A 336 -13.72 12.45 -0.57
N ASP A 337 -13.76 12.57 -1.91
CA ASP A 337 -14.84 12.04 -2.75
C ASP A 337 -14.55 10.57 -3.08
N ILE A 338 -15.15 9.64 -2.33
CA ILE A 338 -14.89 8.21 -2.45
C ILE A 338 -16.16 7.46 -2.85
N LYS A 339 -16.05 6.56 -3.85
CA LYS A 339 -17.14 5.69 -4.31
C LYS A 339 -16.64 4.32 -4.73
N ALA A 340 -17.42 3.30 -4.35
CA ALA A 340 -17.28 1.91 -4.77
C ALA A 340 -18.45 1.52 -5.70
N ASP A 341 -18.18 0.81 -6.79
CA ASP A 341 -19.24 0.32 -7.69
C ASP A 341 -20.12 -0.76 -6.99
N THR A 342 -19.56 -1.48 -6.02
CA THR A 342 -20.30 -2.41 -5.17
C THR A 342 -21.25 -1.72 -4.19
N GLY A 343 -21.10 -0.42 -3.96
CA GLY A 343 -21.82 0.32 -2.94
C GLY A 343 -21.28 0.11 -1.52
N VAL A 344 -20.15 -0.60 -1.33
CA VAL A 344 -19.53 -0.84 -0.01
C VAL A 344 -18.26 0.00 0.13
N LEU A 345 -18.26 0.90 1.11
CA LEU A 345 -17.09 1.72 1.42
C LEU A 345 -16.04 0.93 2.21
N ILE A 346 -16.47 0.23 3.25
CA ILE A 346 -15.56 -0.52 4.12
C ILE A 346 -16.16 -1.89 4.39
N ARG A 347 -15.39 -2.92 4.11
CA ARG A 347 -15.67 -4.29 4.53
C ARG A 347 -14.55 -4.78 5.42
N SER A 348 -14.89 -5.17 6.63
CA SER A 348 -13.97 -5.81 7.58
C SER A 348 -14.40 -7.25 7.82
N ILE A 349 -13.49 -8.19 7.55
CA ILE A 349 -13.75 -9.63 7.61
C ILE A 349 -12.62 -10.36 8.32
N HIS A 350 -12.92 -11.56 8.79
CA HIS A 350 -11.89 -12.48 9.27
C HIS A 350 -10.93 -12.88 8.13
N ASN A 351 -9.63 -13.00 8.44
CA ASN A 351 -8.62 -13.42 7.48
C ASN A 351 -8.39 -14.93 7.56
N GLU A 352 -8.89 -15.65 6.58
CA GLU A 352 -8.73 -17.11 6.45
C GLU A 352 -7.46 -17.50 5.69
N ASP A 353 -6.58 -16.56 5.37
CA ASP A 353 -5.34 -16.85 4.64
C ASP A 353 -4.41 -17.70 5.52
N PHE A 354 -3.76 -18.69 4.92
CA PHE A 354 -2.88 -19.61 5.66
C PHE A 354 -1.65 -18.94 6.32
N LEU A 355 -1.33 -17.72 5.94
CA LEU A 355 -0.26 -16.87 6.51
C LEU A 355 -0.80 -15.77 7.43
N ALA A 356 -2.09 -15.80 7.75
CA ALA A 356 -2.68 -14.78 8.61
C ALA A 356 -1.99 -14.77 9.97
N THR A 357 -1.65 -13.58 10.44
CA THR A 357 -1.14 -13.36 11.80
C THR A 357 -2.26 -13.66 12.80
N PRO A 358 -2.02 -14.48 13.83
CA PRO A 358 -3.01 -14.71 14.89
C PRO A 358 -3.46 -13.39 15.53
N VAL A 359 -4.70 -13.36 16.01
CA VAL A 359 -5.18 -12.24 16.82
C VAL A 359 -4.51 -12.26 18.20
N GLY A 360 -4.13 -11.09 18.73
CA GLY A 360 -3.60 -10.96 20.08
C GLY A 360 -4.71 -11.03 21.14
N GLU A 361 -4.30 -11.07 22.42
CA GLU A 361 -5.25 -11.16 23.56
C GLU A 361 -6.14 -9.90 23.72
N ASP A 362 -5.69 -8.75 23.23
CA ASP A 362 -6.37 -7.46 23.39
C ASP A 362 -6.19 -6.64 22.09
N PRO A 363 -6.91 -7.01 21.01
CA PRO A 363 -6.70 -6.39 19.71
C PRO A 363 -7.15 -4.93 19.72
N TYR A 364 -6.34 -4.05 19.10
CA TYR A 364 -6.69 -2.64 18.93
C TYR A 364 -7.96 -2.45 18.09
N GLY A 365 -8.19 -3.34 17.12
CA GLY A 365 -9.35 -3.36 16.25
C GLY A 365 -9.29 -2.37 15.09
N VAL A 366 -10.46 -2.09 14.52
CA VAL A 366 -10.64 -1.25 13.32
C VAL A 366 -11.18 0.12 13.73
N SER A 367 -10.33 1.15 13.71
CA SER A 367 -10.73 2.53 13.99
C SER A 367 -10.86 3.32 12.70
N VAL A 368 -12.05 3.85 12.43
CA VAL A 368 -12.35 4.67 11.26
C VAL A 368 -12.81 6.04 11.71
N THR A 369 -12.18 7.08 11.22
CA THR A 369 -12.65 8.46 11.36
C THR A 369 -12.97 9.04 9.99
N MET A 370 -14.22 9.45 9.79
CA MET A 370 -14.66 10.22 8.63
C MET A 370 -14.82 11.66 9.04
N LYS A 371 -14.19 12.59 8.34
CA LYS A 371 -14.13 14.00 8.73
C LYS A 371 -14.38 14.93 7.55
N ASP A 372 -15.22 15.95 7.79
CA ASP A 372 -15.47 17.02 6.83
C ASP A 372 -15.89 16.51 5.44
N MET A 373 -16.77 15.50 5.37
CA MET A 373 -17.10 14.86 4.10
C MET A 373 -18.57 14.41 4.01
N THR A 374 -18.99 14.14 2.78
CA THR A 374 -20.19 13.36 2.49
C THR A 374 -19.77 12.03 1.91
N ALA A 375 -20.14 10.94 2.55
CA ALA A 375 -19.82 9.58 2.14
C ALA A 375 -21.09 8.82 1.74
N GLU A 376 -21.01 8.05 0.65
CA GLU A 376 -22.10 7.18 0.19
C GLU A 376 -21.58 5.76 0.01
N GLY A 377 -22.21 4.81 0.71
CA GLY A 377 -21.92 3.37 0.67
C GLY A 377 -21.93 2.74 2.07
N ASP A 378 -21.99 1.42 2.06
CA ASP A 378 -22.16 0.63 3.27
C ASP A 378 -20.84 0.42 4.03
N ILE A 379 -20.93 0.29 5.35
CA ILE A 379 -19.84 -0.09 6.25
C ILE A 379 -20.23 -1.40 6.91
N ILE A 380 -19.52 -2.48 6.60
CA ILE A 380 -19.87 -3.83 7.03
C ILE A 380 -18.69 -4.44 7.78
N HIS A 381 -18.91 -4.72 9.05
CA HIS A 381 -17.94 -5.40 9.89
C HIS A 381 -18.49 -6.79 10.29
N SER A 382 -17.71 -7.82 9.98
CA SER A 382 -18.02 -9.21 10.29
C SER A 382 -16.81 -10.00 10.81
N ASP A 383 -15.72 -9.31 11.15
CA ASP A 383 -14.61 -9.91 11.89
C ASP A 383 -15.04 -10.10 13.34
N ASN A 384 -15.15 -11.35 13.79
CA ASN A 384 -15.60 -11.67 15.14
C ASN A 384 -14.48 -11.69 16.19
N GLU A 385 -13.26 -11.37 15.79
CA GLU A 385 -12.09 -11.34 16.68
C GLU A 385 -11.66 -9.91 17.03
N ARG A 386 -12.21 -8.91 16.34
CA ARG A 386 -11.90 -7.50 16.51
C ARG A 386 -13.16 -6.68 16.51
N GLU A 387 -13.14 -5.57 17.21
CA GLU A 387 -14.21 -4.59 17.17
C GLU A 387 -13.93 -3.50 16.11
N MET A 388 -15.00 -2.82 15.65
CA MET A 388 -14.90 -1.66 14.77
C MET A 388 -15.48 -0.42 15.46
N TRP A 389 -14.74 0.69 15.38
CA TRP A 389 -15.18 2.02 15.83
C TRP A 389 -15.27 2.97 14.64
N LEU A 390 -16.44 3.55 14.43
CA LEU A 390 -16.71 4.53 13.40
C LEU A 390 -17.00 5.89 14.03
N ASN A 391 -16.16 6.88 13.78
CA ASN A 391 -16.32 8.24 14.26
C ASN A 391 -16.71 9.15 13.09
N LEU A 392 -17.87 9.79 13.18
CA LEU A 392 -18.35 10.76 12.20
C LEU A 392 -18.15 12.18 12.75
N ASN A 393 -17.30 12.96 12.11
CA ASN A 393 -16.95 14.33 12.49
C ASN A 393 -17.29 15.28 11.34
N ASN A 394 -18.29 16.16 11.53
CA ASN A 394 -18.83 17.03 10.49
C ASN A 394 -19.07 16.25 9.16
N THR A 395 -19.69 15.08 9.28
CA THR A 395 -19.82 14.12 8.19
C THR A 395 -21.25 13.70 7.98
N THR A 396 -21.69 13.65 6.71
CA THR A 396 -22.94 13.00 6.33
C THR A 396 -22.62 11.63 5.71
N LEU A 397 -23.07 10.56 6.37
CA LEU A 397 -22.96 9.19 5.86
C LEU A 397 -24.31 8.75 5.30
N LYS A 398 -24.33 8.22 4.10
CA LYS A 398 -25.50 7.60 3.45
C LYS A 398 -25.15 6.15 3.08
N GLY A 399 -25.66 5.20 3.84
CA GLY A 399 -25.39 3.76 3.68
C GLY A 399 -25.80 2.98 4.91
N ALA A 400 -25.79 1.65 4.82
CA ALA A 400 -25.96 0.79 5.99
C ALA A 400 -24.69 0.76 6.82
N VAL A 401 -24.84 0.59 8.14
CA VAL A 401 -23.74 0.31 9.06
C VAL A 401 -24.08 -0.94 9.86
N CYS A 402 -23.21 -1.94 9.81
CA CYS A 402 -23.42 -3.20 10.52
C CYS A 402 -22.17 -3.59 11.31
N GLY A 403 -22.36 -3.96 12.58
CA GLY A 403 -21.32 -4.50 13.47
C GLY A 403 -20.33 -3.48 14.01
N ALA A 404 -20.67 -2.19 14.03
CA ALA A 404 -19.75 -1.14 14.47
C ALA A 404 -20.24 -0.39 15.70
N HIS A 405 -19.30 0.11 16.51
CA HIS A 405 -19.52 1.15 17.50
C HIS A 405 -19.47 2.52 16.83
N VAL A 406 -20.57 3.29 16.85
CA VAL A 406 -20.69 4.54 16.10
C VAL A 406 -20.74 5.74 17.03
N ALA A 407 -19.89 6.73 16.79
CA ALA A 407 -19.88 8.03 17.45
C ALA A 407 -20.19 9.14 16.46
N PHE A 408 -20.92 10.16 16.96
CA PHE A 408 -21.29 11.34 16.18
C PHE A 408 -20.82 12.60 16.91
N ASP A 409 -20.30 13.57 16.18
CA ASP A 409 -20.31 14.95 16.68
C ASP A 409 -21.68 15.63 16.40
N SER A 410 -21.86 16.84 16.90
CA SER A 410 -23.13 17.57 16.74
C SER A 410 -23.46 18.00 15.29
N ALA A 411 -22.50 17.95 14.39
CA ALA A 411 -22.65 18.36 12.99
C ALA A 411 -22.87 17.15 12.04
N SER A 412 -22.70 15.94 12.55
CA SER A 412 -22.77 14.74 11.73
C SER A 412 -24.16 14.15 11.65
N HIS A 413 -24.46 13.53 10.49
CA HIS A 413 -25.72 12.87 10.21
C HIS A 413 -25.51 11.53 9.51
N TRP A 414 -26.36 10.55 9.83
CA TRP A 414 -26.37 9.25 9.17
C TRP A 414 -27.74 8.93 8.60
N PHE A 415 -27.81 8.69 7.30
CA PHE A 415 -28.98 8.21 6.59
C PHE A 415 -28.77 6.72 6.24
N ALA A 416 -29.39 5.82 7.00
CA ALA A 416 -29.32 4.38 6.76
C ALA A 416 -30.16 4.02 5.53
N THR A 417 -29.54 3.46 4.50
CA THR A 417 -30.20 3.08 3.24
C THR A 417 -30.86 1.69 3.30
N SER A 418 -30.41 0.84 4.21
CA SER A 418 -30.98 -0.48 4.50
C SER A 418 -30.85 -0.79 5.97
N ASN A 419 -31.42 -1.94 6.40
CA ASN A 419 -31.36 -2.36 7.80
C ASN A 419 -29.92 -2.34 8.30
N SER A 420 -29.75 -1.78 9.47
CA SER A 420 -28.45 -1.54 10.11
C SER A 420 -28.47 -2.04 11.54
N ASP A 421 -27.32 -2.44 12.07
CA ASP A 421 -27.14 -2.96 13.41
C ASP A 421 -25.86 -2.42 14.03
N VAL A 422 -25.99 -1.58 15.06
CA VAL A 422 -24.86 -0.83 15.62
C VAL A 422 -24.96 -0.70 17.15
N THR A 423 -23.83 -0.38 17.76
CA THR A 423 -23.77 0.13 19.14
C THR A 423 -23.42 1.61 19.12
N LEU A 424 -24.17 2.47 19.79
CA LEU A 424 -23.84 3.89 19.85
C LEU A 424 -22.83 4.19 20.97
N LEU A 425 -21.96 5.18 20.71
CA LEU A 425 -21.00 5.72 21.67
C LEU A 425 -21.45 7.13 22.08
N GLY A 426 -21.61 7.33 23.39
CA GLY A 426 -22.05 8.62 23.93
C GLY A 426 -23.53 8.96 23.65
N ASP A 427 -23.89 10.21 23.82
CA ASP A 427 -25.25 10.71 23.60
C ASP A 427 -25.44 11.13 22.14
N VAL A 428 -26.44 10.54 21.48
CA VAL A 428 -26.80 10.82 20.09
C VAL A 428 -28.23 11.38 20.04
N GLU A 429 -28.42 12.49 19.34
CA GLU A 429 -29.76 13.01 19.06
C GLU A 429 -30.43 12.13 18.01
N VAL A 430 -31.66 11.67 18.22
CA VAL A 430 -32.40 10.83 17.26
C VAL A 430 -32.47 11.51 15.89
N SER A 431 -32.51 12.85 15.83
CA SER A 431 -32.51 13.62 14.59
C SER A 431 -31.23 13.55 13.75
N GLN A 432 -30.14 12.99 14.27
CA GLN A 432 -28.90 12.76 13.54
C GLN A 432 -28.95 11.44 12.74
N ILE A 433 -29.94 10.60 13.01
CA ILE A 433 -30.14 9.31 12.33
C ILE A 433 -31.47 9.38 11.58
N ASP A 434 -31.45 8.97 10.31
CA ASP A 434 -32.67 8.87 9.50
C ASP A 434 -32.62 7.61 8.64
N ALA A 435 -33.79 7.13 8.22
CA ALA A 435 -33.94 5.97 7.35
C ALA A 435 -35.29 6.01 6.62
N PRO A 436 -35.39 5.47 5.38
CA PRO A 436 -36.65 5.43 4.66
C PRO A 436 -37.62 4.39 5.24
N ALA A 437 -38.90 4.52 4.88
CA ALA A 437 -39.93 3.57 5.28
C ALA A 437 -39.54 2.11 4.97
N GLY A 438 -39.75 1.23 5.92
CA GLY A 438 -39.38 -0.20 5.84
C GLY A 438 -37.96 -0.53 6.23
N VAL A 439 -37.13 0.46 6.57
CA VAL A 439 -35.79 0.28 7.10
C VAL A 439 -35.78 0.44 8.61
N THR A 440 -35.13 -0.49 9.30
CA THR A 440 -34.90 -0.49 10.74
C THR A 440 -33.41 -0.28 11.03
N VAL A 441 -33.11 0.68 11.90
CA VAL A 441 -31.80 0.86 12.52
C VAL A 441 -31.86 0.28 13.92
N THR A 442 -31.26 -0.89 14.12
CA THR A 442 -31.15 -1.55 15.42
C THR A 442 -29.95 -0.99 16.18
N VAL A 443 -30.19 -0.56 17.42
CA VAL A 443 -29.15 0.00 18.28
C VAL A 443 -29.09 -0.77 19.58
N HIS A 444 -27.92 -1.35 19.88
CA HIS A 444 -27.64 -1.96 21.18
C HIS A 444 -27.34 -0.87 22.20
N ALA A 445 -28.33 -0.57 23.07
CA ALA A 445 -28.27 0.55 24.04
C ALA A 445 -28.39 0.08 25.48
N GLY A 446 -28.63 -1.21 25.72
CA GLY A 446 -28.94 -1.75 27.06
C GLY A 446 -30.29 -1.27 27.62
N GLU A 447 -31.19 -0.84 26.78
CA GLU A 447 -32.57 -0.48 27.06
C GLU A 447 -33.45 -0.72 25.84
N LYS A 448 -34.73 -0.93 26.03
CA LYS A 448 -35.67 -1.15 24.92
C LYS A 448 -36.44 0.13 24.61
N GLY A 449 -36.61 0.40 23.33
CA GLY A 449 -37.39 1.55 22.86
C GLY A 449 -37.52 1.55 21.35
N SER A 450 -38.39 2.42 20.86
CA SER A 450 -38.58 2.60 19.42
C SER A 450 -38.89 4.06 19.09
N PHE A 451 -38.28 4.59 18.05
CA PHE A 451 -38.49 5.94 17.54
C PHE A 451 -38.82 5.90 16.07
N ALA A 452 -39.88 6.60 15.66
CA ALA A 452 -40.13 6.85 14.25
C ALA A 452 -39.09 7.89 13.72
N LEU A 453 -38.48 7.58 12.61
CA LEU A 453 -37.51 8.46 11.94
C LEU A 453 -38.22 9.39 10.95
N ALA A 454 -37.57 10.50 10.58
CA ALA A 454 -38.16 11.55 9.75
C ALA A 454 -38.62 11.09 8.39
N SER A 455 -37.86 10.18 7.75
CA SER A 455 -38.16 9.61 6.42
C SER A 455 -39.00 8.32 6.47
N GLY A 456 -39.56 7.97 7.63
CA GLY A 456 -40.53 6.89 7.82
C GLY A 456 -39.94 5.55 8.24
N GLY A 457 -38.63 5.45 8.43
CA GLY A 457 -37.98 4.29 9.03
C GLY A 457 -38.13 4.23 10.56
N VAL A 458 -37.50 3.26 11.18
CA VAL A 458 -37.56 3.02 12.63
C VAL A 458 -36.16 2.91 13.21
N LEU A 459 -35.92 3.59 14.32
CA LEU A 459 -34.82 3.36 15.24
C LEU A 459 -35.29 2.45 16.36
N GLU A 460 -34.77 1.25 16.48
CA GLU A 460 -35.15 0.28 17.51
C GLU A 460 -33.98 0.09 18.49
N LEU A 461 -34.28 0.33 19.78
CA LEU A 461 -33.32 0.07 20.85
C LEU A 461 -33.52 -1.34 21.39
N VAL A 462 -32.42 -2.09 21.50
CA VAL A 462 -32.38 -3.45 22.04
C VAL A 462 -31.39 -3.57 23.19
N ASP A 463 -31.59 -4.63 24.02
CA ASP A 463 -30.69 -4.97 25.13
C ASP A 463 -29.32 -5.40 24.64
#